data_d9726aea0801e99646d1ff3a9bd4a9f6
#
_entry.id   d9726aea0801e99646d1ff3a9bd4a9f6
#
_cell.length_a   1.000
_cell.length_b   1.000
_cell.length_c   1.000
_cell.angle_alpha   90.00
_cell.angle_beta   90.00
_cell.angle_gamma   90.00
#
_symmetry.space_group_name_H-M   'P 1'
#
loop_
_entity.id
_entity.type
_entity.pdbx_description
1 polymer ?
#
loop_
_entity_poly.entity_id
_entity_poly.type
_entity_poly.pdbx_seq_one_letter_code
_entity_poly.pdbx_strand_id
1 'polypeptide(L)'
;MMFDDFFTRALIAGIGIAIIAGPLGCLVIWRRLSYFGDTLSHSALLGVTLAYSFSFNITFSVFIISAVVALLLINLQKRTKLAGDSLLGLLAHSTLAIGLVLIGFLTSIRFDLMGLLFGDILAVDVEDITIVYLGGATILLILYFIWKSLFSATVNYDLSAAEGMRPEVSNFIFTLLLAGVIALSIKMIGALLITGLLLIPAAIARNISSSPRQMVISATLAGVVSVIAGLFVSLEINTSSGPSIIVVALLLFIISLIPLEIKGQLQK
;
A
#
# COMPACT_ATOMS: atom_id res chain seq x y z
N MET A 1 -7.74 -3.06 -29.67
CA MET A 1 -9.17 -2.86 -29.31
C MET A 1 -9.50 -2.96 -27.82
N MET A 2 -9.10 -3.96 -27.04
CA MET A 2 -9.41 -4.01 -25.60
C MET A 2 -8.62 -3.02 -24.74
N PHE A 3 -7.45 -2.59 -25.17
CA PHE A 3 -6.58 -1.65 -24.44
C PHE A 3 -6.69 -0.19 -24.93
N ASP A 4 -7.58 0.08 -25.87
CA ASP A 4 -7.76 1.44 -26.40
C ASP A 4 -8.71 2.28 -25.51
N ASP A 5 -9.52 1.61 -24.67
CA ASP A 5 -10.43 2.26 -23.75
C ASP A 5 -9.72 2.55 -22.40
N PHE A 6 -9.66 3.82 -22.02
CA PHE A 6 -9.06 4.31 -20.78
C PHE A 6 -9.66 3.63 -19.54
N PHE A 7 -10.96 3.34 -19.55
CA PHE A 7 -11.64 2.70 -18.42
C PHE A 7 -11.20 1.24 -18.26
N THR A 8 -11.04 0.51 -19.36
CA THR A 8 -10.52 -0.87 -19.33
C THR A 8 -9.09 -0.91 -18.82
N ARG A 9 -8.23 0.05 -19.19
CA ARG A 9 -6.86 0.16 -18.67
C ARG A 9 -6.85 0.45 -17.17
N ALA A 10 -7.70 1.37 -16.72
CA ALA A 10 -7.87 1.68 -15.30
C ALA A 10 -8.30 0.46 -14.47
N LEU A 11 -9.28 -0.32 -14.98
CA LEU A 11 -9.73 -1.56 -14.34
C LEU A 11 -8.60 -2.57 -14.21
N ILE A 12 -7.86 -2.82 -15.30
CA ILE A 12 -6.76 -3.79 -15.31
C ILE A 12 -5.67 -3.38 -14.34
N ALA A 13 -5.24 -2.11 -14.38
CA ALA A 13 -4.22 -1.59 -13.48
C ALA A 13 -4.67 -1.67 -12.00
N GLY A 14 -5.88 -1.22 -11.69
CA GLY A 14 -6.42 -1.23 -10.34
C GLY A 14 -6.58 -2.65 -9.78
N ILE A 15 -7.05 -3.61 -10.59
CA ILE A 15 -7.12 -5.03 -10.21
C ILE A 15 -5.72 -5.57 -9.92
N GLY A 16 -4.72 -5.25 -10.76
CA GLY A 16 -3.33 -5.64 -10.54
C GLY A 16 -2.81 -5.16 -9.18
N ILE A 17 -3.04 -3.89 -8.86
CA ILE A 17 -2.63 -3.32 -7.56
C ILE A 17 -3.38 -3.99 -6.40
N ALA A 18 -4.70 -4.23 -6.52
CA ALA A 18 -5.50 -4.87 -5.48
C ALA A 18 -5.02 -6.31 -5.18
N ILE A 19 -4.59 -7.06 -6.20
CA ILE A 19 -4.04 -8.41 -6.06
C ILE A 19 -2.74 -8.38 -5.24
N ILE A 20 -1.88 -7.39 -5.46
CA ILE A 20 -0.62 -7.23 -4.73
C ILE A 20 -0.88 -6.72 -3.31
N ALA A 21 -1.80 -5.76 -3.17
CA ALA A 21 -2.10 -5.12 -1.90
C ALA A 21 -2.75 -6.08 -0.89
N GLY A 22 -3.58 -7.03 -1.32
CA GLY A 22 -4.30 -7.96 -0.45
C GLY A 22 -3.39 -8.75 0.51
N PRO A 23 -2.43 -9.55 0.02
CA PRO A 23 -1.52 -10.32 0.88
C PRO A 23 -0.63 -9.43 1.76
N LEU A 24 -0.12 -8.32 1.23
CA LEU A 24 0.72 -7.38 1.97
C LEU A 24 -0.08 -6.66 3.05
N GLY A 25 -1.31 -6.25 2.76
CA GLY A 25 -2.21 -5.62 3.72
C GLY A 25 -2.55 -6.55 4.89
N CYS A 26 -2.74 -7.84 4.66
CA CYS A 26 -2.92 -8.83 5.74
C CYS A 26 -1.71 -8.85 6.69
N LEU A 27 -0.50 -8.84 6.15
CA LEU A 27 0.73 -8.80 6.95
C LEU A 27 0.88 -7.46 7.70
N VAL A 28 0.51 -6.36 7.09
CA VAL A 28 0.48 -5.03 7.73
C VAL A 28 -0.44 -5.04 8.96
N ILE A 29 -1.65 -5.60 8.83
CA ILE A 29 -2.61 -5.70 9.94
C ILE A 29 -2.09 -6.65 11.03
N TRP A 30 -1.63 -7.85 10.68
CA TRP A 30 -1.14 -8.82 11.67
C TRP A 30 0.04 -8.28 12.47
N ARG A 31 0.88 -7.44 11.85
CA ARG A 31 2.08 -6.87 12.47
C ARG A 31 1.85 -5.50 13.10
N ARG A 32 0.61 -5.00 13.08
CA ARG A 32 0.23 -3.68 13.61
C ARG A 32 1.04 -2.53 12.99
N LEU A 33 1.30 -2.61 11.69
CA LEU A 33 2.07 -1.61 10.95
C LEU A 33 1.15 -0.67 10.14
N SER A 34 -0.05 -0.36 10.64
CA SER A 34 -1.07 0.39 9.90
C SER A 34 -0.58 1.78 9.43
N TYR A 35 0.23 2.47 10.23
CA TYR A 35 0.83 3.76 9.86
C TYR A 35 2.03 3.65 8.92
N PHE A 36 2.53 2.44 8.65
CA PHE A 36 3.70 2.25 7.81
C PHE A 36 3.45 2.65 6.35
N GLY A 37 2.30 2.27 5.81
CA GLY A 37 1.87 2.66 4.47
C GLY A 37 1.79 4.18 4.33
N ASP A 38 1.21 4.86 5.33
CA ASP A 38 1.09 6.31 5.36
C ASP A 38 2.47 7.01 5.42
N THR A 39 3.37 6.51 6.26
CA THR A 39 4.75 7.01 6.35
C THR A 39 5.47 6.92 5.01
N LEU A 40 5.36 5.80 4.30
CA LEU A 40 5.98 5.63 2.99
C LEU A 40 5.31 6.49 1.93
N SER A 41 4.00 6.66 1.98
CA SER A 41 3.26 7.54 1.07
C SER A 41 3.65 9.00 1.24
N HIS A 42 3.85 9.48 2.46
CA HIS A 42 4.38 10.82 2.70
C HIS A 42 5.84 10.95 2.23
N SER A 43 6.66 9.92 2.41
CA SER A 43 8.04 9.91 1.90
C SER A 43 8.11 9.92 0.38
N ALA A 44 7.08 9.39 -0.28
CA ALA A 44 6.98 9.38 -1.73
C ALA A 44 6.93 10.80 -2.33
N LEU A 45 6.34 11.78 -1.62
CA LEU A 45 6.39 13.18 -2.03
C LEU A 45 7.84 13.67 -2.15
N LEU A 46 8.69 13.36 -1.17
CA LEU A 46 10.12 13.66 -1.24
C LEU A 46 10.78 12.95 -2.43
N GLY A 47 10.42 11.67 -2.67
CA GLY A 47 10.91 10.91 -3.82
C GLY A 47 10.55 11.54 -5.15
N VAL A 48 9.31 11.98 -5.32
CA VAL A 48 8.85 12.68 -6.54
C VAL A 48 9.55 14.02 -6.71
N THR A 49 9.71 14.79 -5.63
CA THR A 49 10.43 16.07 -5.66
C THR A 49 11.87 15.90 -6.14
N LEU A 50 12.57 14.88 -5.63
CA LEU A 50 13.93 14.56 -6.07
C LEU A 50 13.97 14.05 -7.53
N ALA A 51 12.97 13.28 -7.95
CA ALA A 51 12.87 12.85 -9.35
C ALA A 51 12.82 14.04 -10.31
N TYR A 52 11.98 15.03 -10.00
CA TYR A 52 11.90 16.26 -10.81
C TYR A 52 13.17 17.10 -10.73
N SER A 53 13.81 17.21 -9.54
CA SER A 53 15.05 17.99 -9.36
C SER A 53 16.21 17.44 -10.17
N PHE A 54 16.32 16.12 -10.31
CA PHE A 54 17.44 15.44 -10.97
C PHE A 54 17.06 14.79 -12.31
N SER A 55 15.84 14.99 -12.79
CA SER A 55 15.31 14.36 -14.03
C SER A 55 15.39 12.83 -14.01
N PHE A 56 15.14 12.22 -12.86
CA PHE A 56 15.08 10.77 -12.69
C PHE A 56 13.68 10.21 -12.94
N ASN A 57 13.62 8.90 -13.16
CA ASN A 57 12.33 8.18 -13.21
C ASN A 57 11.61 8.28 -11.86
N ILE A 58 10.32 8.69 -11.86
CA ILE A 58 9.53 8.96 -10.66
C ILE A 58 9.39 7.68 -9.82
N THR A 59 8.98 6.56 -10.43
CA THR A 59 8.78 5.28 -9.73
C THR A 59 10.05 4.81 -9.04
N PHE A 60 11.19 4.91 -9.73
CA PHE A 60 12.49 4.53 -9.18
C PHE A 60 12.93 5.44 -8.02
N SER A 61 12.75 6.76 -8.16
CA SER A 61 13.08 7.72 -7.11
C SER A 61 12.23 7.53 -5.86
N VAL A 62 10.92 7.34 -6.05
CA VAL A 62 9.99 7.04 -4.95
C VAL A 62 10.38 5.73 -4.25
N PHE A 63 10.71 4.69 -5.00
CA PHE A 63 11.15 3.42 -4.43
C PHE A 63 12.40 3.58 -3.56
N ILE A 64 13.42 4.29 -4.07
CA ILE A 64 14.67 4.52 -3.33
C ILE A 64 14.41 5.30 -2.04
N ILE A 65 13.67 6.40 -2.11
CA ILE A 65 13.40 7.22 -0.92
C ILE A 65 12.55 6.45 0.10
N SER A 66 11.52 5.74 -0.34
CA SER A 66 10.72 4.89 0.53
C SER A 66 11.57 3.78 1.17
N ALA A 67 12.50 3.17 0.43
CA ALA A 67 13.44 2.19 0.96
C ALA A 67 14.40 2.80 1.99
N VAL A 68 14.92 4.00 1.74
CA VAL A 68 15.78 4.71 2.70
C VAL A 68 15.02 5.03 3.98
N VAL A 69 13.79 5.53 3.88
CA VAL A 69 12.94 5.83 5.07
C VAL A 69 12.63 4.55 5.84
N ALA A 70 12.36 3.47 5.15
CA ALA A 70 12.14 2.15 5.74
C ALA A 70 13.38 1.64 6.50
N LEU A 71 14.57 1.82 5.93
CA LEU A 71 15.84 1.50 6.59
C LEU A 71 16.11 2.38 7.80
N LEU A 72 15.82 3.68 7.69
CA LEU A 72 15.92 4.61 8.82
C LEU A 72 15.00 4.19 9.95
N LEU A 73 13.77 3.78 9.67
CA LEU A 73 12.85 3.27 10.69
C LEU A 73 13.45 2.07 11.44
N ILE A 74 13.94 1.05 10.71
CA ILE A 74 14.54 -0.14 11.33
C ILE A 74 15.74 0.24 12.21
N ASN A 75 16.57 1.15 11.75
CA ASN A 75 17.73 1.62 12.51
C ASN A 75 17.33 2.43 13.76
N LEU A 76 16.34 3.32 13.64
CA LEU A 76 15.82 4.10 14.75
C LEU A 76 15.14 3.22 15.80
N GLN A 77 14.38 2.21 15.40
CA GLN A 77 13.79 1.23 16.34
C GLN A 77 14.84 0.51 17.18
N LYS A 78 16.04 0.25 16.64
CA LYS A 78 17.15 -0.36 17.41
C LYS A 78 17.87 0.62 18.31
N ARG A 79 17.84 1.92 18.02
CA ARG A 79 18.62 2.95 18.74
C ARG A 79 17.82 3.77 19.74
N THR A 80 16.50 3.76 19.65
CA THR A 80 15.62 4.56 20.50
C THR A 80 14.67 3.68 21.29
N LYS A 81 14.15 4.22 22.40
CA LYS A 81 13.10 3.56 23.20
C LYS A 81 11.69 4.02 22.79
N LEU A 82 11.55 4.73 21.66
CA LEU A 82 10.28 5.21 21.20
C LEU A 82 9.43 4.07 20.64
N ALA A 83 8.13 4.15 20.83
CA ALA A 83 7.18 3.21 20.22
C ALA A 83 7.25 3.30 18.68
N GLY A 84 7.03 2.18 18.01
CA GLY A 84 7.07 2.11 16.54
C GLY A 84 6.18 3.14 15.85
N ASP A 85 4.96 3.35 16.37
CA ASP A 85 4.01 4.33 15.82
C ASP A 85 4.53 5.78 15.96
N SER A 86 5.25 6.10 17.05
CA SER A 86 5.85 7.43 17.22
C SER A 86 6.98 7.67 16.21
N LEU A 87 7.78 6.64 15.90
CA LEU A 87 8.83 6.72 14.89
C LEU A 87 8.24 6.84 13.48
N LEU A 88 7.16 6.13 13.21
CA LEU A 88 6.44 6.22 11.94
C LEU A 88 5.89 7.64 11.73
N GLY A 89 5.21 8.20 12.74
CA GLY A 89 4.70 9.58 12.68
C GLY A 89 5.82 10.60 12.49
N LEU A 90 6.94 10.45 13.23
CA LEU A 90 8.10 11.33 13.09
C LEU A 90 8.67 11.30 11.67
N LEU A 91 8.87 10.11 11.10
CA LEU A 91 9.40 9.96 9.75
C LEU A 91 8.41 10.47 8.70
N ALA A 92 7.10 10.20 8.85
CA ALA A 92 6.07 10.66 7.94
C ALA A 92 6.07 12.19 7.83
N HIS A 93 5.96 12.88 8.96
CA HIS A 93 5.89 14.34 8.97
C HIS A 93 7.23 14.99 8.58
N SER A 94 8.36 14.40 8.97
CA SER A 94 9.68 14.94 8.61
C SER A 94 9.93 14.83 7.11
N THR A 95 9.64 13.68 6.49
CA THR A 95 9.84 13.49 5.04
C THR A 95 8.89 14.34 4.22
N LEU A 96 7.63 14.47 4.65
CA LEU A 96 6.66 15.37 4.05
C LEU A 96 7.15 16.83 4.10
N ALA A 97 7.60 17.30 5.28
CA ALA A 97 8.08 18.65 5.46
C ALA A 97 9.32 18.93 4.59
N ILE A 98 10.29 18.01 4.55
CA ILE A 98 11.47 18.13 3.68
C ILE A 98 11.04 18.20 2.20
N GLY A 99 10.12 17.32 1.77
CA GLY A 99 9.59 17.32 0.41
C GLY A 99 8.95 18.66 0.04
N LEU A 100 8.09 19.21 0.90
CA LEU A 100 7.43 20.50 0.68
C LEU A 100 8.44 21.68 0.63
N VAL A 101 9.44 21.69 1.50
CA VAL A 101 10.49 22.70 1.48
C VAL A 101 11.29 22.64 0.18
N LEU A 102 11.66 21.44 -0.28
CA LEU A 102 12.39 21.27 -1.54
C LEU A 102 11.54 21.69 -2.75
N ILE A 103 10.23 21.40 -2.77
CA ILE A 103 9.32 21.90 -3.81
C ILE A 103 9.34 23.42 -3.87
N GLY A 104 9.38 24.10 -2.72
CA GLY A 104 9.45 25.57 -2.65
C GLY A 104 10.67 26.17 -3.35
N PHE A 105 11.76 25.44 -3.49
CA PHE A 105 12.93 25.86 -4.26
C PHE A 105 12.81 25.62 -5.77
N LEU A 106 11.86 24.77 -6.20
CA LEU A 106 11.64 24.44 -7.62
C LEU A 106 10.66 25.40 -8.29
N THR A 107 10.98 26.69 -8.30
CA THR A 107 10.10 27.76 -8.81
C THR A 107 9.75 27.63 -10.30
N SER A 108 10.52 26.89 -11.07
CA SER A 108 10.32 26.68 -12.51
C SER A 108 9.38 25.53 -12.86
N ILE A 109 9.03 24.67 -11.87
CA ILE A 109 8.22 23.48 -12.10
C ILE A 109 6.84 23.70 -11.48
N ARG A 110 5.78 23.62 -12.30
CA ARG A 110 4.40 23.56 -11.79
C ARG A 110 4.14 22.17 -11.28
N PHE A 111 4.17 22.01 -9.97
CA PHE A 111 3.95 20.73 -9.30
C PHE A 111 2.46 20.52 -9.07
N ASP A 112 1.90 19.47 -9.67
CA ASP A 112 0.52 19.05 -9.38
C ASP A 112 0.49 18.16 -8.13
N LEU A 113 0.39 18.81 -6.96
CA LEU A 113 0.26 18.12 -5.67
C LEU A 113 -1.03 17.30 -5.58
N MET A 114 -2.12 17.78 -6.18
CA MET A 114 -3.40 17.07 -6.14
C MET A 114 -3.34 15.79 -6.96
N GLY A 115 -2.76 15.83 -8.17
CA GLY A 115 -2.52 14.63 -8.97
C GLY A 115 -1.64 13.61 -8.27
N LEU A 116 -0.61 14.06 -7.51
CA LEU A 116 0.23 13.14 -6.75
C LEU A 116 -0.50 12.51 -5.56
N LEU A 117 -1.32 13.29 -4.84
CA LEU A 117 -2.03 12.81 -3.63
C LEU A 117 -3.17 11.85 -3.96
N PHE A 118 -3.94 12.17 -4.99
CA PHE A 118 -5.12 11.40 -5.37
C PHE A 118 -4.88 10.42 -6.51
N GLY A 119 -3.78 10.59 -7.25
CA GLY A 119 -3.48 9.80 -8.46
C GLY A 119 -4.45 10.09 -9.61
N ASP A 120 -4.17 9.50 -10.75
CA ASP A 120 -5.07 9.48 -11.89
C ASP A 120 -5.04 8.10 -12.55
N ILE A 121 -5.87 7.20 -12.05
CA ILE A 121 -5.96 5.83 -12.58
C ILE A 121 -6.54 5.79 -14.00
N LEU A 122 -7.25 6.86 -14.43
CA LEU A 122 -7.83 6.91 -15.78
C LEU A 122 -6.79 7.34 -16.83
N ALA A 123 -5.70 7.98 -16.40
CA ALA A 123 -4.58 8.37 -17.26
C ALA A 123 -3.53 7.27 -17.46
N VAL A 124 -3.79 6.05 -16.96
CA VAL A 124 -2.85 4.90 -17.04
C VAL A 124 -2.68 4.46 -18.50
N ASP A 125 -1.43 4.27 -18.92
CA ASP A 125 -1.05 3.72 -20.20
C ASP A 125 -0.70 2.21 -20.12
N VAL A 126 -0.39 1.60 -21.28
CA VAL A 126 -0.05 0.17 -21.35
C VAL A 126 1.31 -0.14 -20.72
N GLU A 127 2.24 0.83 -20.71
CA GLU A 127 3.54 0.69 -20.07
C GLU A 127 3.36 0.61 -18.55
N ASP A 128 2.52 1.47 -17.98
CA ASP A 128 2.18 1.46 -16.56
C ASP A 128 1.57 0.12 -16.13
N ILE A 129 0.64 -0.43 -16.92
CA ILE A 129 0.05 -1.75 -16.66
C ILE A 129 1.14 -2.82 -16.63
N THR A 130 2.04 -2.80 -17.60
CA THR A 130 3.14 -3.76 -17.69
C THR A 130 4.05 -3.67 -16.45
N ILE A 131 4.38 -2.47 -16.01
CA ILE A 131 5.18 -2.22 -14.81
C ILE A 131 4.48 -2.77 -13.56
N VAL A 132 3.16 -2.55 -13.41
CA VAL A 132 2.39 -3.06 -12.28
C VAL A 132 2.37 -4.58 -12.26
N TYR A 133 2.12 -5.23 -13.39
CA TYR A 133 2.03 -6.69 -13.43
C TYR A 133 3.39 -7.37 -13.28
N LEU A 134 4.45 -6.89 -13.93
CA LEU A 134 5.79 -7.44 -13.78
C LEU A 134 6.38 -7.15 -12.38
N GLY A 135 6.27 -5.90 -11.93
CA GLY A 135 6.71 -5.51 -10.59
C GLY A 135 5.90 -6.22 -9.51
N GLY A 136 4.58 -6.30 -9.68
CA GLY A 136 3.67 -7.01 -8.78
C GLY A 136 3.93 -8.50 -8.71
N ALA A 137 4.14 -9.16 -9.85
CA ALA A 137 4.52 -10.57 -9.90
C ALA A 137 5.85 -10.82 -9.17
N THR A 138 6.83 -9.94 -9.34
CA THR A 138 8.11 -10.00 -8.63
C THR A 138 7.91 -9.85 -7.13
N ILE A 139 7.10 -8.89 -6.68
CA ILE A 139 6.77 -8.67 -5.26
C ILE A 139 6.09 -9.91 -4.67
N LEU A 140 5.08 -10.45 -5.34
CA LEU A 140 4.36 -11.64 -4.87
C LEU A 140 5.25 -12.88 -4.85
N LEU A 141 6.13 -13.04 -5.83
CA LEU A 141 7.10 -14.13 -5.87
C LEU A 141 8.07 -14.07 -4.69
N ILE A 142 8.66 -12.90 -4.43
CA ILE A 142 9.55 -12.70 -3.28
C ILE A 142 8.78 -12.95 -1.98
N LEU A 143 7.57 -12.41 -1.86
CA LEU A 143 6.70 -12.61 -0.70
C LEU A 143 6.42 -14.10 -0.46
N TYR A 144 6.16 -14.87 -1.51
CA TYR A 144 5.94 -16.30 -1.43
C TYR A 144 7.14 -17.03 -0.83
N PHE A 145 8.36 -16.72 -1.26
CA PHE A 145 9.57 -17.36 -0.72
C PHE A 145 9.85 -17.00 0.74
N ILE A 146 9.57 -15.77 1.16
CA ILE A 146 9.78 -15.35 2.56
C ILE A 146 8.57 -15.60 3.46
N TRP A 147 7.44 -16.06 2.90
CA TRP A 147 6.15 -16.16 3.60
C TRP A 147 6.26 -16.93 4.92
N LYS A 148 6.88 -18.10 4.89
CA LYS A 148 7.00 -18.97 6.08
C LYS A 148 7.77 -18.28 7.20
N SER A 149 8.93 -17.70 6.89
CA SER A 149 9.76 -16.98 7.86
C SER A 149 9.07 -15.72 8.38
N LEU A 150 8.43 -14.97 7.49
CA LEU A 150 7.74 -13.74 7.84
C LEU A 150 6.49 -14.01 8.72
N PHE A 151 5.72 -15.04 8.38
CA PHE A 151 4.54 -15.43 9.15
C PHE A 151 4.92 -15.98 10.52
N SER A 152 5.93 -16.88 10.61
CA SER A 152 6.45 -17.39 11.88
C SER A 152 6.97 -16.26 12.78
N ALA A 153 7.73 -15.31 12.23
CA ALA A 153 8.20 -14.13 12.95
C ALA A 153 7.07 -13.21 13.44
N THR A 154 5.93 -13.21 12.77
CA THR A 154 4.74 -12.45 13.17
C THR A 154 4.03 -13.08 14.36
N VAL A 155 4.06 -14.41 14.47
CA VAL A 155 3.49 -15.16 15.60
C VAL A 155 4.41 -15.08 16.82
N ASN A 156 5.68 -15.43 16.65
CA ASN A 156 6.69 -15.36 17.70
C ASN A 156 8.09 -15.18 17.10
N TYR A 157 8.67 -14.02 17.34
CA TYR A 157 9.97 -13.64 16.78
C TYR A 157 11.10 -14.54 17.29
N ASP A 158 11.16 -14.77 18.62
CA ASP A 158 12.26 -15.52 19.26
C ASP A 158 12.21 -17.00 18.87
N LEU A 159 11.01 -17.58 18.81
CA LEU A 159 10.82 -18.95 18.34
C LEU A 159 11.24 -19.11 16.87
N SER A 160 10.86 -18.18 16.02
CA SER A 160 11.27 -18.16 14.61
C SER A 160 12.80 -18.14 14.46
N ALA A 161 13.48 -17.33 15.29
CA ALA A 161 14.93 -17.27 15.29
C ALA A 161 15.56 -18.57 15.82
N ALA A 162 14.99 -19.17 16.87
CA ALA A 162 15.45 -20.45 17.44
C ALA A 162 15.31 -21.62 16.45
N GLU A 163 14.28 -21.59 15.58
CA GLU A 163 14.09 -22.55 14.48
C GLU A 163 15.05 -22.35 13.30
N GLY A 164 16.00 -21.42 13.40
CA GLY A 164 17.00 -21.14 12.37
C GLY A 164 16.48 -20.28 11.21
N MET A 165 15.29 -19.74 11.32
CA MET A 165 14.79 -18.75 10.35
C MET A 165 15.49 -17.40 10.60
N ARG A 166 15.50 -16.54 9.57
CA ARG A 166 16.11 -15.20 9.66
C ARG A 166 15.03 -14.11 9.69
N PRO A 167 14.36 -13.90 10.85
CA PRO A 167 13.24 -12.97 10.93
C PRO A 167 13.65 -11.52 10.62
N GLU A 168 14.87 -11.10 10.95
CA GLU A 168 15.37 -9.77 10.59
C GLU A 168 15.43 -9.55 9.07
N VAL A 169 15.95 -10.54 8.34
CA VAL A 169 16.06 -10.48 6.88
C VAL A 169 14.67 -10.46 6.24
N SER A 170 13.75 -11.31 6.73
CA SER A 170 12.38 -11.37 6.22
C SER A 170 11.64 -10.06 6.47
N ASN A 171 11.84 -9.45 7.63
CA ASN A 171 11.28 -8.13 7.98
C ASN A 171 11.82 -7.03 7.07
N PHE A 172 13.13 -7.03 6.84
CA PHE A 172 13.79 -6.09 5.94
C PHE A 172 13.23 -6.20 4.51
N ILE A 173 13.15 -7.43 3.97
CA ILE A 173 12.61 -7.67 2.63
C ILE A 173 11.14 -7.23 2.57
N PHE A 174 10.32 -7.57 3.56
CA PHE A 174 8.92 -7.16 3.62
C PHE A 174 8.75 -5.65 3.57
N THR A 175 9.58 -4.92 4.28
CA THR A 175 9.60 -3.46 4.30
C THR A 175 9.92 -2.89 2.91
N LEU A 176 10.88 -3.50 2.19
CA LEU A 176 11.19 -3.14 0.80
C LEU A 176 10.06 -3.49 -0.17
N LEU A 177 9.36 -4.60 0.04
CA LEU A 177 8.19 -4.96 -0.78
C LEU A 177 7.06 -3.94 -0.62
N LEU A 178 6.81 -3.44 0.60
CA LEU A 178 5.84 -2.36 0.84
C LEU A 178 6.27 -1.06 0.14
N ALA A 179 7.55 -0.69 0.21
CA ALA A 179 8.07 0.46 -0.54
C ALA A 179 7.86 0.28 -2.06
N GLY A 180 8.07 -0.94 -2.57
CA GLY A 180 7.86 -1.29 -3.97
C GLY A 180 6.41 -1.14 -4.42
N VAL A 181 5.45 -1.63 -3.62
CA VAL A 181 4.02 -1.48 -3.94
C VAL A 181 3.61 -0.01 -3.97
N ILE A 182 4.07 0.79 -3.02
CA ILE A 182 3.76 2.23 -3.00
C ILE A 182 4.36 2.91 -4.22
N ALA A 183 5.61 2.62 -4.57
CA ALA A 183 6.24 3.18 -5.76
C ALA A 183 5.54 2.81 -7.06
N LEU A 184 5.04 1.57 -7.18
CA LEU A 184 4.27 1.12 -8.35
C LEU A 184 2.90 1.80 -8.45
N SER A 185 2.28 2.11 -7.31
CA SER A 185 0.86 2.52 -7.24
C SER A 185 0.67 4.03 -7.19
N ILE A 186 1.71 4.80 -6.80
CA ILE A 186 1.58 6.23 -6.49
C ILE A 186 1.07 7.06 -7.65
N LYS A 187 1.52 6.78 -8.87
CA LYS A 187 1.11 7.48 -10.09
C LYS A 187 -0.38 7.28 -10.39
N MET A 188 -0.89 6.08 -10.10
CA MET A 188 -2.24 5.65 -10.48
C MET A 188 -3.27 5.95 -9.40
N ILE A 189 -3.01 5.53 -8.18
CA ILE A 189 -3.97 5.61 -7.06
C ILE A 189 -3.65 6.81 -6.16
N GLY A 190 -2.43 7.31 -6.22
CA GLY A 190 -1.97 8.43 -5.38
C GLY A 190 -1.50 8.00 -3.99
N ALA A 191 -0.76 8.89 -3.36
CA ALA A 191 -0.10 8.64 -2.08
C ALA A 191 -1.09 8.40 -0.93
N LEU A 192 -2.22 9.12 -0.90
CA LEU A 192 -3.21 9.00 0.17
C LEU A 192 -4.06 7.73 0.07
N LEU A 193 -4.31 7.26 -1.14
CA LEU A 193 -5.32 6.22 -1.37
C LEU A 193 -4.74 4.82 -1.36
N ILE A 194 -3.44 4.67 -1.66
CA ILE A 194 -2.79 3.35 -1.63
C ILE A 194 -2.79 2.74 -0.23
N THR A 195 -2.65 3.55 0.83
CA THR A 195 -2.72 3.09 2.22
C THR A 195 -4.11 2.56 2.55
N GLY A 196 -5.15 3.23 2.09
CA GLY A 196 -6.53 2.77 2.23
C GLY A 196 -6.77 1.44 1.53
N LEU A 197 -6.26 1.28 0.30
CA LEU A 197 -6.40 0.03 -0.47
C LEU A 197 -5.57 -1.12 0.14
N LEU A 198 -4.48 -0.84 0.83
CA LEU A 198 -3.74 -1.83 1.60
C LEU A 198 -4.48 -2.27 2.87
N LEU A 199 -5.09 -1.32 3.61
CA LEU A 199 -5.62 -1.57 4.94
C LEU A 199 -7.07 -2.04 4.93
N ILE A 200 -7.96 -1.35 4.20
CA ILE A 200 -9.41 -1.58 4.32
C ILE A 200 -9.81 -2.98 3.84
N PRO A 201 -9.35 -3.50 2.67
CA PRO A 201 -9.67 -4.85 2.25
C PRO A 201 -9.13 -5.92 3.20
N ALA A 202 -7.96 -5.70 3.78
CA ALA A 202 -7.40 -6.61 4.78
C ALA A 202 -8.18 -6.56 6.11
N ALA A 203 -8.72 -5.38 6.49
CA ALA A 203 -9.61 -5.25 7.65
C ALA A 203 -10.95 -5.95 7.42
N ILE A 204 -11.55 -5.83 6.23
CA ILE A 204 -12.74 -6.61 5.82
C ILE A 204 -12.47 -8.10 5.99
N ALA A 205 -11.37 -8.56 5.42
CA ALA A 205 -10.98 -9.97 5.47
C ALA A 205 -10.77 -10.45 6.92
N ARG A 206 -10.21 -9.60 7.79
CA ARG A 206 -10.02 -9.91 9.20
C ARG A 206 -11.34 -10.21 9.93
N ASN A 207 -12.43 -9.50 9.57
CA ASN A 207 -13.73 -9.67 10.19
C ASN A 207 -14.41 -10.98 9.79
N ILE A 208 -14.19 -11.46 8.55
CA ILE A 208 -14.93 -12.60 7.98
C ILE A 208 -14.12 -13.90 7.90
N SER A 209 -12.81 -13.85 8.11
CA SER A 209 -11.91 -14.99 7.93
C SER A 209 -11.56 -15.68 9.24
N SER A 210 -11.50 -17.01 9.22
CA SER A 210 -11.09 -17.85 10.35
C SER A 210 -9.66 -18.40 10.23
N SER A 211 -9.02 -18.26 9.07
CA SER A 211 -7.65 -18.74 8.85
C SER A 211 -6.81 -17.73 8.05
N PRO A 212 -5.46 -17.76 8.18
CA PRO A 212 -4.58 -16.86 7.46
C PRO A 212 -4.73 -16.94 5.93
N ARG A 213 -4.90 -18.15 5.39
CA ARG A 213 -5.10 -18.34 3.95
C ARG A 213 -6.41 -17.72 3.47
N GLN A 214 -7.49 -17.96 4.23
CA GLN A 214 -8.79 -17.35 3.93
C GLN A 214 -8.71 -15.83 4.00
N MET A 215 -8.00 -15.27 4.98
CA MET A 215 -7.83 -13.83 5.10
C MET A 215 -7.14 -13.22 3.88
N VAL A 216 -6.06 -13.83 3.37
CA VAL A 216 -5.36 -13.36 2.17
C VAL A 216 -6.28 -13.38 0.94
N ILE A 217 -7.02 -14.48 0.73
CA ILE A 217 -7.94 -14.61 -0.40
C ILE A 217 -9.07 -13.58 -0.28
N SER A 218 -9.69 -13.48 0.88
CA SER A 218 -10.79 -12.54 1.13
C SER A 218 -10.35 -11.08 1.01
N ALA A 219 -9.13 -10.74 1.46
CA ALA A 219 -8.57 -9.39 1.31
C ALA A 219 -8.36 -9.04 -0.17
N THR A 220 -7.78 -9.97 -0.94
CA THR A 220 -7.57 -9.77 -2.37
C THR A 220 -8.91 -9.59 -3.10
N LEU A 221 -9.90 -10.45 -2.82
CA LEU A 221 -11.22 -10.32 -3.43
C LEU A 221 -11.92 -9.03 -3.03
N ALA A 222 -11.87 -8.65 -1.76
CA ALA A 222 -12.45 -7.39 -1.28
C ALA A 222 -11.79 -6.18 -1.96
N GLY A 223 -10.47 -6.19 -2.14
CA GLY A 223 -9.73 -5.16 -2.86
C GLY A 223 -10.16 -5.06 -4.32
N VAL A 224 -10.24 -6.21 -5.02
CA VAL A 224 -10.67 -6.27 -6.43
C VAL A 224 -12.11 -5.77 -6.58
N VAL A 225 -13.03 -6.19 -5.72
CA VAL A 225 -14.42 -5.73 -5.73
C VAL A 225 -14.49 -4.22 -5.46
N SER A 226 -13.70 -3.71 -4.51
CA SER A 226 -13.64 -2.28 -4.21
C SER A 226 -13.18 -1.45 -5.41
N VAL A 227 -12.17 -1.92 -6.14
CA VAL A 227 -11.66 -1.27 -7.36
C VAL A 227 -12.72 -1.27 -8.44
N ILE A 228 -13.29 -2.44 -8.75
CA ILE A 228 -14.29 -2.56 -9.81
C ILE A 228 -15.51 -1.67 -9.51
N ALA A 229 -16.12 -1.88 -8.35
CA ALA A 229 -17.32 -1.13 -7.97
C ALA A 229 -17.03 0.36 -7.80
N GLY A 230 -15.87 0.74 -7.24
CA GLY A 230 -15.47 2.13 -7.07
C GLY A 230 -15.27 2.86 -8.39
N LEU A 231 -14.67 2.22 -9.39
CA LEU A 231 -14.51 2.80 -10.73
C LEU A 231 -15.86 2.97 -11.45
N PHE A 232 -16.76 1.99 -11.34
CA PHE A 232 -18.11 2.13 -11.90
C PHE A 232 -18.90 3.25 -11.22
N VAL A 233 -18.85 3.34 -9.89
CA VAL A 233 -19.50 4.43 -9.13
C VAL A 233 -18.92 5.79 -9.53
N SER A 234 -17.59 5.88 -9.67
CA SER A 234 -16.91 7.11 -10.11
C SER A 234 -17.39 7.56 -11.50
N LEU A 235 -17.59 6.62 -12.44
CA LEU A 235 -18.08 6.90 -13.78
C LEU A 235 -19.51 7.41 -13.76
N GLU A 236 -20.42 6.76 -13.03
CA GLU A 236 -21.85 7.12 -12.98
C GLU A 236 -22.10 8.47 -12.27
N ILE A 237 -21.33 8.78 -11.23
CA ILE A 237 -21.52 9.99 -10.40
C ILE A 237 -20.60 11.14 -10.84
N ASN A 238 -19.70 10.91 -11.81
CA ASN A 238 -18.67 11.88 -12.25
C ASN A 238 -17.79 12.40 -11.08
N THR A 239 -17.24 11.47 -10.29
CA THR A 239 -16.38 11.78 -9.15
C THR A 239 -14.96 11.27 -9.38
N SER A 240 -14.01 11.71 -8.55
CA SER A 240 -12.63 11.20 -8.60
C SER A 240 -12.59 9.68 -8.33
N SER A 241 -11.92 8.93 -9.19
CA SER A 241 -11.87 7.45 -9.14
C SER A 241 -11.21 6.91 -7.88
N GLY A 242 -10.09 7.48 -7.47
CA GLY A 242 -9.37 7.03 -6.28
C GLY A 242 -10.22 7.12 -4.99
N PRO A 243 -10.73 8.29 -4.60
CA PRO A 243 -11.63 8.42 -3.45
C PRO A 243 -12.86 7.52 -3.54
N SER A 244 -13.45 7.34 -4.71
CA SER A 244 -14.62 6.47 -4.91
C SER A 244 -14.31 5.00 -4.59
N ILE A 245 -13.13 4.50 -4.97
CA ILE A 245 -12.65 3.15 -4.60
C ILE A 245 -12.59 3.00 -3.08
N ILE A 246 -12.05 3.99 -2.38
CA ILE A 246 -11.91 3.94 -0.91
C ILE A 246 -13.28 4.03 -0.21
N VAL A 247 -14.19 4.85 -0.72
CA VAL A 247 -15.57 4.94 -0.18
C VAL A 247 -16.29 3.59 -0.33
N VAL A 248 -16.18 2.94 -1.49
CA VAL A 248 -16.76 1.61 -1.70
C VAL A 248 -16.11 0.59 -0.76
N ALA A 249 -14.79 0.61 -0.61
CA ALA A 249 -14.08 -0.27 0.33
C ALA A 249 -14.58 -0.05 1.78
N LEU A 250 -14.80 1.21 2.20
CA LEU A 250 -15.36 1.53 3.51
C LEU A 250 -16.79 0.99 3.68
N LEU A 251 -17.65 1.10 2.67
CA LEU A 251 -18.99 0.54 2.72
C LEU A 251 -18.95 -1.00 2.86
N LEU A 252 -18.08 -1.67 2.12
CA LEU A 252 -17.86 -3.11 2.26
C LEU A 252 -17.34 -3.48 3.65
N PHE A 253 -16.48 -2.64 4.24
CA PHE A 253 -16.01 -2.83 5.60
C PHE A 253 -17.16 -2.74 6.61
N ILE A 254 -18.02 -1.73 6.51
CA ILE A 254 -19.20 -1.59 7.39
C ILE A 254 -20.11 -2.81 7.25
N ILE A 255 -20.37 -3.27 6.03
CA ILE A 255 -21.17 -4.48 5.79
C ILE A 255 -20.53 -5.71 6.44
N SER A 256 -19.19 -5.81 6.43
CA SER A 256 -18.47 -6.93 7.05
C SER A 256 -18.59 -7.01 8.57
N LEU A 257 -19.05 -5.95 9.24
CA LEU A 257 -19.27 -5.93 10.69
C LEU A 257 -20.58 -6.63 11.10
N ILE A 258 -21.57 -6.69 10.22
CA ILE A 258 -22.89 -7.28 10.50
C ILE A 258 -22.81 -8.75 11.01
N PRO A 259 -22.00 -9.66 10.38
CA PRO A 259 -21.84 -11.02 10.87
C PRO A 259 -21.25 -11.14 12.28
N LEU A 260 -20.46 -10.17 12.71
CA LEU A 260 -19.85 -10.15 14.05
C LEU A 260 -20.87 -9.82 15.13
N GLU A 261 -21.80 -8.90 14.87
CA GLU A 261 -22.88 -8.55 15.80
C GLU A 261 -23.83 -9.74 16.02
N ILE A 262 -24.18 -10.47 14.96
CA ILE A 262 -25.05 -11.65 15.03
C ILE A 262 -24.38 -12.76 15.87
N LYS A 263 -23.07 -13.01 15.69
CA LYS A 263 -22.34 -14.00 16.50
C LYS A 263 -22.24 -13.59 17.97
N GLY A 264 -22.04 -12.31 18.26
CA GLY A 264 -22.00 -11.77 19.63
C GLY A 264 -23.32 -11.84 20.37
N GLN A 265 -24.46 -11.77 19.66
CA GLN A 265 -25.81 -11.92 20.25
C GLN A 265 -26.18 -13.38 20.51
N LEU A 266 -25.65 -14.34 19.73
CA LEU A 266 -25.88 -15.77 19.91
C LEU A 266 -25.05 -16.40 21.04
N GLN A 267 -24.04 -15.69 21.56
CA GLN A 267 -23.18 -16.13 22.66
C GLN A 267 -23.55 -15.52 24.03
N LYS A 268 -24.56 -14.66 24.07
CA LYS A 268 -25.20 -14.13 25.31
C LYS A 268 -26.50 -14.89 25.60
#